data_cd8278f80f485d207f7dced60f10cc7f
#
_entry.id   cd8278f80f485d207f7dced60f10cc7f
#
_cell.length_a   1.000
_cell.length_b   1.000
_cell.length_c   1.000
_cell.angle_alpha   90.00
_cell.angle_beta   90.00
_cell.angle_gamma   90.00
#
_symmetry.space_group_name_H-M   'P 1'
#
loop_
_entity.id
_entity.type
_entity.pdbx_description
1 polymer ?
#
loop_
_entity_poly.entity_id
_entity_poly.type
_entity_poly.pdbx_seq_one_letter_code
_entity_poly.pdbx_strand_id
1 'polypeptide(L)'
;MAMFLGSLDQTVVSTAMPRIMADLGGFDRYTWVTTAYLVTSTIMMPIIGRLTDMYGRKWFYIAGIAIFLVGSILSGLSQTLTQLIIFRALQGIGGGIMMANAFIVIGDLFPPAERGKYQGMTTAVFGLSSVIGPTLGGFLTDNLSWHWIFYVNIPIGIPVIVLFIRYFPHIRPVTRKHQIDTLGLVTLTLSVVSLMLGLTWAGVEYDWISPQIIITLTTAVVMAVLFVIVESRAPEPIMPLALFRNRIFSLTMVTIFIAGFGMFGAIVFVPLFFQGVLGRSATSSGSFLVPMMLSMTVASILSGQALSRLGGHYRIQGLIGMAIMATGIFLLSRMTVETTYAQAIFNIVLVGLGIGTALPLFTIAVQNAVSYRVMGIATSSVQFFRSIGAAVGLAVFGSVMASRFASELPAMLPETVKQALPPDTLSGLTSNPQALVNPDAMANLQETFDKLGPQGADLMQQLMHGLRGALATSITEVFLVGVVAVALGFVATLFLKELPLQKRYQIEEAGEGTLAGPPAREAAFAKANPESADCRQQDKNHSSSEQDRKPPS
;
A
#
# COMPACT_ATOMS: atom_id res chain seq x y z
N MET A 1 -4.11 15.79 -1.68
CA MET A 1 -3.96 16.30 -0.29
C MET A 1 -4.34 15.26 0.77
N ALA A 2 -5.59 14.74 0.83
CA ALA A 2 -5.95 13.73 1.83
C ALA A 2 -5.07 12.47 1.77
N MET A 3 -4.79 11.95 0.57
CA MET A 3 -3.87 10.82 0.41
C MET A 3 -2.42 11.16 0.84
N PHE A 4 -1.97 12.39 0.60
CA PHE A 4 -0.67 12.87 1.09
C PHE A 4 -0.58 12.76 2.61
N LEU A 5 -1.63 13.21 3.31
CA LEU A 5 -1.73 13.15 4.76
C LEU A 5 -1.56 11.72 5.29
N GLY A 6 -2.36 10.76 4.76
CA GLY A 6 -2.30 9.36 5.20
C GLY A 6 -0.98 8.66 4.86
N SER A 7 -0.37 8.99 3.70
CA SER A 7 0.92 8.42 3.30
C SER A 7 2.09 9.03 4.07
N LEU A 8 2.04 10.34 4.33
CA LEU A 8 3.05 11.05 5.11
C LEU A 8 3.10 10.51 6.54
N ASP A 9 1.94 10.33 7.18
CA ASP A 9 1.84 9.79 8.53
C ASP A 9 2.52 8.43 8.68
N GLN A 10 2.31 7.51 7.73
CA GLN A 10 2.94 6.19 7.78
C GLN A 10 4.47 6.26 7.74
N THR A 11 5.02 7.15 6.93
CA THR A 11 6.47 7.26 6.73
C THR A 11 7.16 8.08 7.83
N VAL A 12 6.50 9.12 8.34
CA VAL A 12 7.01 9.94 9.46
C VAL A 12 7.07 9.14 10.75
N VAL A 13 6.02 8.35 11.06
CA VAL A 13 5.98 7.53 12.27
C VAL A 13 7.08 6.48 12.30
N SER A 14 7.37 5.84 11.17
CA SER A 14 8.40 4.80 11.11
C SER A 14 9.80 5.30 11.50
N THR A 15 10.12 6.55 11.20
CA THR A 15 11.42 7.17 11.55
C THR A 15 11.51 7.62 13.01
N ALA A 16 10.38 7.95 13.63
CA ALA A 16 10.33 8.38 15.02
C ALA A 16 10.20 7.21 16.02
N MET A 17 9.92 5.99 15.55
CA MET A 17 9.67 4.83 16.42
C MET A 17 10.76 4.56 17.46
N PRO A 18 12.07 4.62 17.14
CA PRO A 18 13.11 4.40 18.16
C PRO A 18 13.01 5.39 19.33
N ARG A 19 12.72 6.66 19.03
CA ARG A 19 12.59 7.71 20.05
C ARG A 19 11.32 7.53 20.88
N ILE A 20 10.21 7.14 20.23
CA ILE A 20 8.95 6.83 20.91
C ILE A 20 9.14 5.69 21.91
N MET A 21 9.88 4.63 21.50
CA MET A 21 10.17 3.50 22.38
C MET A 21 11.10 3.88 23.54
N ALA A 22 12.06 4.77 23.31
CA ALA A 22 12.90 5.29 24.37
C ALA A 22 12.11 6.05 25.43
N ASP A 23 11.08 6.81 25.03
CA ASP A 23 10.25 7.59 25.94
C ASP A 23 9.15 6.76 26.64
N LEU A 24 8.41 5.93 25.88
CA LEU A 24 7.25 5.20 26.40
C LEU A 24 7.56 3.79 26.89
N GLY A 25 8.76 3.26 26.59
CA GLY A 25 9.13 1.87 26.85
C GLY A 25 8.38 0.86 26.00
N GLY A 26 8.51 -0.44 26.31
CA GLY A 26 7.72 -1.50 25.69
C GLY A 26 8.22 -1.93 24.33
N PHE A 27 9.54 -2.12 24.18
CA PHE A 27 10.17 -2.63 22.95
C PHE A 27 9.58 -3.97 22.47
N ASP A 28 9.05 -4.77 23.37
CA ASP A 28 8.34 -6.02 23.11
C ASP A 28 7.08 -5.80 22.23
N ARG A 29 6.50 -4.61 22.28
CA ARG A 29 5.29 -4.24 21.52
C ARG A 29 5.52 -3.18 20.44
N TYR A 30 6.77 -3.00 20.03
CA TYR A 30 7.18 -2.04 19.00
C TYR A 30 6.34 -2.13 17.70
N THR A 31 6.12 -3.34 17.21
CA THR A 31 5.39 -3.60 15.96
C THR A 31 3.91 -3.21 16.03
N TRP A 32 3.31 -3.24 17.23
CA TRP A 32 1.89 -3.00 17.42
C TRP A 32 1.43 -1.60 17.03
N VAL A 33 2.30 -0.59 17.16
CA VAL A 33 1.98 0.80 16.80
C VAL A 33 1.67 0.92 15.30
N THR A 34 2.44 0.23 14.47
CA THR A 34 2.23 0.21 13.03
C THR A 34 1.14 -0.79 12.63
N THR A 35 1.13 -1.98 13.24
CA THR A 35 0.16 -3.04 12.95
C THR A 35 -1.27 -2.60 13.25
N ALA A 36 -1.52 -1.94 14.39
CA ALA A 36 -2.85 -1.45 14.74
C ALA A 36 -3.43 -0.51 13.67
N TYR A 37 -2.61 0.41 13.16
CA TYR A 37 -3.00 1.28 12.04
C TYR A 37 -3.28 0.50 10.76
N LEU A 38 -2.38 -0.41 10.37
CA LEU A 38 -2.51 -1.18 9.12
C LEU A 38 -3.73 -2.11 9.14
N VAL A 39 -3.98 -2.79 10.25
CA VAL A 39 -5.13 -3.68 10.42
C VAL A 39 -6.43 -2.90 10.26
N THR A 40 -6.61 -1.83 11.03
CA THR A 40 -7.85 -1.04 10.99
C THR A 40 -8.04 -0.33 9.65
N SER A 41 -6.98 0.18 9.03
CA SER A 41 -7.07 0.80 7.71
C SER A 41 -7.43 -0.21 6.62
N THR A 42 -6.90 -1.42 6.66
CA THR A 42 -7.20 -2.48 5.69
C THR A 42 -8.65 -2.93 5.78
N ILE A 43 -9.17 -3.12 7.00
CA ILE A 43 -10.58 -3.51 7.23
C ILE A 43 -11.53 -2.44 6.71
N MET A 44 -11.20 -1.17 6.94
CA MET A 44 -12.08 -0.06 6.52
C MET A 44 -12.20 0.08 4.99
N MET A 45 -11.26 -0.42 4.21
CA MET A 45 -11.29 -0.25 2.75
C MET A 45 -12.55 -0.85 2.10
N PRO A 46 -12.89 -2.15 2.24
CA PRO A 46 -14.09 -2.71 1.64
C PRO A 46 -15.37 -2.15 2.28
N ILE A 47 -15.37 -1.93 3.59
CA ILE A 47 -16.52 -1.38 4.31
C ILE A 47 -16.88 0.00 3.76
N ILE A 48 -15.90 0.89 3.66
CA ILE A 48 -16.15 2.25 3.19
C ILE A 48 -16.48 2.29 1.70
N GLY A 49 -15.90 1.37 0.89
CA GLY A 49 -16.26 1.21 -0.51
C GLY A 49 -17.76 0.99 -0.67
N ARG A 50 -18.33 0.07 0.10
CA ARG A 50 -19.77 -0.22 0.10
C ARG A 50 -20.60 0.94 0.67
N LEU A 51 -20.23 1.44 1.85
CA LEU A 51 -20.98 2.52 2.50
C LEU A 51 -21.02 3.78 1.63
N THR A 52 -19.94 4.10 0.93
CA THR A 52 -19.93 5.27 0.05
C THR A 52 -20.72 5.05 -1.25
N ASP A 53 -20.87 3.83 -1.73
CA ASP A 53 -21.79 3.50 -2.83
C ASP A 53 -23.26 3.68 -2.40
N MET A 54 -23.57 3.36 -1.13
CA MET A 54 -24.92 3.43 -0.57
C MET A 54 -25.35 4.85 -0.18
N TYR A 55 -24.50 5.56 0.56
CA TYR A 55 -24.85 6.83 1.22
C TYR A 55 -24.20 8.07 0.60
N GLY A 56 -23.31 7.89 -0.41
CA GLY A 56 -22.58 8.97 -1.06
C GLY A 56 -21.18 9.20 -0.48
N ARG A 57 -20.34 9.92 -1.23
CA ARG A 57 -18.88 10.01 -0.98
C ARG A 57 -18.49 11.11 0.01
N LYS A 58 -19.14 12.29 -0.09
CA LYS A 58 -18.68 13.53 0.55
C LYS A 58 -18.50 13.40 2.06
N TRP A 59 -19.57 12.99 2.73
CA TRP A 59 -19.57 12.98 4.20
C TRP A 59 -18.68 11.89 4.79
N PHE A 60 -18.59 10.73 4.13
CA PHE A 60 -17.66 9.68 4.56
C PHE A 60 -16.20 10.10 4.40
N TYR A 61 -15.88 10.83 3.33
CA TYR A 61 -14.52 11.33 3.16
C TYR A 61 -14.16 12.36 4.22
N ILE A 62 -15.05 13.33 4.50
CA ILE A 62 -14.88 14.33 5.55
C ILE A 62 -14.76 13.66 6.91
N ALA A 63 -15.65 12.69 7.24
CA ALA A 63 -15.58 11.92 8.47
C ALA A 63 -14.25 11.14 8.59
N GLY A 64 -13.77 10.54 7.49
CA GLY A 64 -12.47 9.86 7.47
C GLY A 64 -11.31 10.78 7.82
N ILE A 65 -11.27 11.98 7.24
CA ILE A 65 -10.24 12.98 7.56
C ILE A 65 -10.39 13.44 9.02
N ALA A 66 -11.60 13.66 9.50
CA ALA A 66 -11.85 14.08 10.89
C ALA A 66 -11.41 13.00 11.89
N ILE A 67 -11.80 11.73 11.67
CA ILE A 67 -11.37 10.59 12.50
C ILE A 67 -9.85 10.46 12.49
N PHE A 68 -9.21 10.61 11.33
CA PHE A 68 -7.76 10.57 11.20
C PHE A 68 -7.08 11.67 12.04
N LEU A 69 -7.58 12.90 11.97
CA LEU A 69 -7.04 14.02 12.75
C LEU A 69 -7.26 13.85 14.25
N VAL A 70 -8.44 13.38 14.67
CA VAL A 70 -8.71 13.06 16.08
C VAL A 70 -7.75 11.98 16.57
N GLY A 71 -7.61 10.88 15.82
CA GLY A 71 -6.64 9.83 16.13
C GLY A 71 -5.21 10.35 16.20
N SER A 72 -4.85 11.28 15.31
CA SER A 72 -3.53 11.92 15.27
C SER A 72 -3.29 12.77 16.52
N ILE A 73 -4.24 13.63 16.90
CA ILE A 73 -4.15 14.45 18.12
C ILE A 73 -3.99 13.55 19.35
N LEU A 74 -4.82 12.52 19.48
CA LEU A 74 -4.77 11.59 20.60
C LEU A 74 -3.43 10.82 20.64
N SER A 75 -2.91 10.40 19.48
CA SER A 75 -1.59 9.76 19.38
C SER A 75 -0.47 10.69 19.84
N GLY A 76 -0.55 11.97 19.51
CA GLY A 76 0.38 12.97 20.01
C GLY A 76 0.22 13.29 21.51
N LEU A 77 -0.91 12.98 22.14
CA LEU A 77 -1.16 13.15 23.57
C LEU A 77 -0.89 11.87 24.38
N SER A 78 -0.48 10.77 23.75
CA SER A 78 -0.28 9.49 24.43
C SER A 78 0.88 9.55 25.43
N GLN A 79 0.64 9.01 26.62
CA GLN A 79 1.62 8.90 27.72
C GLN A 79 2.07 7.47 27.96
N THR A 80 1.43 6.49 27.31
CA THR A 80 1.77 5.08 27.39
C THR A 80 1.71 4.46 26.00
N LEU A 81 2.51 3.42 25.78
CA LEU A 81 2.51 2.68 24.50
C LEU A 81 1.14 2.09 24.18
N THR A 82 0.40 1.61 25.18
CA THR A 82 -0.96 1.07 25.00
C THR A 82 -1.93 2.14 24.49
N GLN A 83 -1.87 3.37 25.05
CA GLN A 83 -2.67 4.49 24.53
C GLN A 83 -2.31 4.79 23.08
N LEU A 84 -1.02 4.86 22.77
CA LEU A 84 -0.57 5.09 21.39
C LEU A 84 -1.11 4.03 20.43
N ILE A 85 -1.03 2.75 20.77
CA ILE A 85 -1.57 1.65 19.94
C ILE A 85 -3.07 1.82 19.69
N ILE A 86 -3.86 2.12 20.73
CA ILE A 86 -5.32 2.33 20.60
C ILE A 86 -5.61 3.55 19.71
N PHE A 87 -4.90 4.64 19.90
CA PHE A 87 -5.11 5.85 19.11
C PHE A 87 -4.63 5.69 17.66
N ARG A 88 -3.59 4.90 17.43
CA ARG A 88 -3.17 4.47 16.09
C ARG A 88 -4.22 3.61 15.40
N ALA A 89 -4.91 2.72 16.13
CA ALA A 89 -6.03 1.97 15.57
C ALA A 89 -7.17 2.91 15.14
N LEU A 90 -7.52 3.90 15.96
CA LEU A 90 -8.51 4.92 15.60
C LEU A 90 -8.06 5.73 14.36
N GLN A 91 -6.81 6.17 14.33
CA GLN A 91 -6.24 6.90 13.21
C GLN A 91 -6.24 6.06 11.92
N GLY A 92 -5.97 4.75 12.03
CA GLY A 92 -6.02 3.80 10.92
C GLY A 92 -7.42 3.68 10.29
N ILE A 93 -8.50 3.75 11.08
CA ILE A 93 -9.87 3.82 10.55
C ILE A 93 -10.00 5.01 9.59
N GLY A 94 -9.60 6.21 10.03
CA GLY A 94 -9.60 7.40 9.18
C GLY A 94 -8.71 7.27 7.94
N GLY A 95 -7.52 6.70 8.11
CA GLY A 95 -6.56 6.43 7.03
C GLY A 95 -7.12 5.50 5.95
N GLY A 96 -7.78 4.40 6.34
CA GLY A 96 -8.44 3.46 5.43
C GLY A 96 -9.56 4.12 4.62
N ILE A 97 -10.39 4.94 5.28
CA ILE A 97 -11.44 5.73 4.61
C ILE A 97 -10.83 6.68 3.58
N MET A 98 -9.77 7.40 3.92
CA MET A 98 -9.11 8.36 3.04
C MET A 98 -8.46 7.67 1.84
N MET A 99 -7.73 6.57 2.07
CA MET A 99 -7.04 5.82 1.02
C MET A 99 -8.02 5.21 0.01
N ALA A 100 -9.08 4.54 0.47
CA ALA A 100 -10.09 3.97 -0.42
C ALA A 100 -10.78 5.06 -1.25
N ASN A 101 -11.26 6.12 -0.60
CA ASN A 101 -11.99 7.19 -1.27
C ASN A 101 -11.12 7.98 -2.27
N ALA A 102 -9.80 8.08 -2.06
CA ALA A 102 -8.91 8.76 -3.02
C ALA A 102 -8.99 8.15 -4.43
N PHE A 103 -9.04 6.83 -4.52
CA PHE A 103 -9.16 6.12 -5.79
C PHE A 103 -10.60 6.06 -6.32
N ILE A 104 -11.60 5.95 -5.42
CA ILE A 104 -13.02 5.90 -5.78
C ILE A 104 -13.45 7.22 -6.42
N VAL A 105 -13.07 8.35 -5.81
CA VAL A 105 -13.43 9.69 -6.29
C VAL A 105 -12.88 9.99 -7.69
N ILE A 106 -11.69 9.48 -8.01
CA ILE A 106 -11.16 9.58 -9.38
C ILE A 106 -12.08 8.84 -10.36
N GLY A 107 -12.55 7.64 -9.96
CA GLY A 107 -13.51 6.88 -10.75
C GLY A 107 -14.84 7.59 -10.97
N ASP A 108 -15.29 8.38 -9.99
CA ASP A 108 -16.56 9.12 -10.07
C ASP A 108 -16.44 10.42 -10.90
N LEU A 109 -15.32 11.14 -10.76
CA LEU A 109 -15.16 12.47 -11.37
C LEU A 109 -14.71 12.41 -12.82
N PHE A 110 -13.95 11.36 -13.19
CA PHE A 110 -13.31 11.29 -14.51
C PHE A 110 -13.79 10.09 -15.32
N PRO A 111 -13.99 10.24 -16.64
CA PRO A 111 -14.29 9.12 -17.51
C PRO A 111 -13.10 8.13 -17.56
N PRO A 112 -13.33 6.83 -17.85
CA PRO A 112 -12.27 5.81 -17.84
C PRO A 112 -11.02 6.18 -18.64
N ALA A 113 -11.18 6.86 -19.76
CA ALA A 113 -10.08 7.32 -20.61
C ALA A 113 -9.14 8.34 -19.94
N GLU A 114 -9.61 9.12 -18.98
CA GLU A 114 -8.81 10.15 -18.30
C GLU A 114 -8.28 9.74 -16.94
N ARG A 115 -8.83 8.67 -16.34
CA ARG A 115 -8.47 8.21 -15.00
C ARG A 115 -7.00 7.90 -14.85
N GLY A 116 -6.34 7.40 -15.90
CA GLY A 116 -4.93 7.03 -15.88
C GLY A 116 -4.04 8.19 -15.43
N LYS A 117 -4.27 9.39 -15.97
CA LYS A 117 -3.54 10.60 -15.58
C LYS A 117 -3.70 10.92 -14.09
N TYR A 118 -4.91 10.88 -13.57
CA TYR A 118 -5.19 11.26 -12.18
C TYR A 118 -4.77 10.17 -11.18
N GLN A 119 -4.89 8.90 -11.54
CA GLN A 119 -4.36 7.81 -10.72
C GLN A 119 -2.83 7.83 -10.66
N GLY A 120 -2.16 8.17 -11.77
CA GLY A 120 -0.73 8.42 -11.79
C GLY A 120 -0.32 9.53 -10.83
N MET A 121 -1.05 10.65 -10.83
CA MET A 121 -0.82 11.74 -9.87
C MET A 121 -1.03 11.30 -8.41
N THR A 122 -2.00 10.43 -8.15
CA THR A 122 -2.25 9.90 -6.80
C THR A 122 -1.08 9.04 -6.31
N THR A 123 -0.53 8.21 -7.20
CA THR A 123 0.67 7.42 -6.92
C THR A 123 1.91 8.32 -6.72
N ALA A 124 2.01 9.42 -7.48
CA ALA A 124 3.05 10.43 -7.33
C ALA A 124 3.04 11.08 -5.93
N VAL A 125 1.85 11.36 -5.41
CA VAL A 125 1.68 11.90 -4.05
C VAL A 125 2.18 10.90 -3.00
N PHE A 126 1.92 9.60 -3.16
CA PHE A 126 2.45 8.57 -2.28
C PHE A 126 4.00 8.53 -2.32
N GLY A 127 4.59 8.57 -3.52
CA GLY A 127 6.04 8.63 -3.68
C GLY A 127 6.67 9.86 -3.03
N LEU A 128 6.05 11.04 -3.21
CA LEU A 128 6.51 12.29 -2.59
C LEU A 128 6.45 12.23 -1.06
N SER A 129 5.38 11.66 -0.49
CA SER A 129 5.24 11.45 0.94
C SER A 129 6.35 10.54 1.50
N SER A 130 6.73 9.51 0.74
CA SER A 130 7.78 8.56 1.15
C SER A 130 9.19 9.18 1.14
N VAL A 131 9.39 10.25 0.37
CA VAL A 131 10.65 11.03 0.37
C VAL A 131 10.65 12.06 1.50
N ILE A 132 9.57 12.82 1.63
CA ILE A 132 9.48 13.91 2.62
C ILE A 132 9.34 13.34 4.04
N GLY A 133 8.63 12.21 4.21
CA GLY A 133 8.28 11.66 5.52
C GLY A 133 9.48 11.41 6.43
N PRO A 134 10.48 10.62 6.02
CA PRO A 134 11.64 10.34 6.83
C PRO A 134 12.43 11.60 7.23
N THR A 135 12.60 12.54 6.28
CA THR A 135 13.31 13.80 6.54
C THR A 135 12.55 14.67 7.53
N LEU A 136 11.23 14.81 7.34
CA LEU A 136 10.38 15.58 8.23
C LEU A 136 10.27 14.91 9.60
N GLY A 137 10.12 13.59 9.64
CA GLY A 137 10.02 12.81 10.88
C GLY A 137 11.29 12.93 11.72
N GLY A 138 12.46 12.75 11.09
CA GLY A 138 13.75 12.94 11.75
C GLY A 138 13.91 14.37 12.28
N PHE A 139 13.67 15.37 11.43
CA PHE A 139 13.76 16.78 11.84
C PHE A 139 12.87 17.13 13.04
N LEU A 140 11.59 16.70 13.02
CA LEU A 140 10.65 16.97 14.11
C LEU A 140 11.07 16.25 15.40
N THR A 141 11.53 15.01 15.28
CA THR A 141 11.93 14.19 16.42
C THR A 141 13.21 14.71 17.09
N ASP A 142 14.18 15.15 16.28
CA ASP A 142 15.48 15.60 16.77
C ASP A 142 15.44 17.03 17.35
N ASN A 143 14.64 17.92 16.76
CA ASN A 143 14.64 19.36 17.13
C ASN A 143 13.47 19.78 18.03
N LEU A 144 12.37 19.01 18.07
CA LEU A 144 11.21 19.30 18.89
C LEU A 144 10.92 18.13 19.84
N SER A 145 9.98 17.26 19.45
CA SER A 145 9.68 16.01 20.13
C SER A 145 8.92 15.08 19.17
N TRP A 146 8.93 13.77 19.42
CA TRP A 146 8.20 12.81 18.61
C TRP A 146 6.69 13.08 18.54
N HIS A 147 6.08 13.75 19.52
CA HIS A 147 4.65 14.12 19.51
C HIS A 147 4.28 14.99 18.29
N TRP A 148 5.20 15.81 17.80
CA TRP A 148 5.00 16.70 16.66
C TRP A 148 4.83 15.97 15.33
N ILE A 149 5.28 14.71 15.22
CA ILE A 149 5.01 13.91 14.03
C ILE A 149 3.52 13.66 13.81
N PHE A 150 2.74 13.65 14.89
CA PHE A 150 1.29 13.53 14.85
C PHE A 150 0.62 14.90 14.66
N TYR A 151 1.11 15.93 15.32
CA TYR A 151 0.51 17.27 15.22
C TYR A 151 0.72 17.92 13.85
N VAL A 152 1.74 17.55 13.08
CA VAL A 152 1.95 18.05 11.71
C VAL A 152 0.79 17.74 10.77
N ASN A 153 -0.01 16.74 11.09
CA ASN A 153 -1.20 16.38 10.33
C ASN A 153 -2.33 17.42 10.47
N ILE A 154 -2.37 18.20 11.55
CA ILE A 154 -3.46 19.14 11.85
C ILE A 154 -3.47 20.33 10.87
N PRO A 155 -2.35 21.09 10.70
CA PRO A 155 -2.31 22.22 9.79
C PRO A 155 -2.53 21.84 8.32
N ILE A 156 -2.33 20.58 7.95
CA ILE A 156 -2.61 20.08 6.60
C ILE A 156 -4.07 19.61 6.50
N GLY A 157 -4.56 18.89 7.50
CA GLY A 157 -5.88 18.25 7.46
C GLY A 157 -7.05 19.19 7.60
N ILE A 158 -6.96 20.23 8.44
CA ILE A 158 -8.03 21.22 8.61
C ILE A 158 -8.34 21.94 7.30
N PRO A 159 -7.38 22.52 6.56
CA PRO A 159 -7.64 23.09 5.24
C PRO A 159 -8.26 22.10 4.26
N VAL A 160 -7.84 20.83 4.29
CA VAL A 160 -8.41 19.80 3.43
C VAL A 160 -9.89 19.57 3.76
N ILE A 161 -10.28 19.49 5.04
CA ILE A 161 -11.69 19.40 5.45
C ILE A 161 -12.49 20.60 4.94
N VAL A 162 -11.99 21.82 5.11
CA VAL A 162 -12.65 23.04 4.66
C VAL A 162 -12.85 23.02 3.14
N LEU A 163 -11.82 22.63 2.39
CA LEU A 163 -11.91 22.48 0.93
C LEU A 163 -12.96 21.45 0.53
N PHE A 164 -13.04 20.30 1.22
CA PHE A 164 -14.04 19.28 0.94
C PHE A 164 -15.46 19.73 1.28
N ILE A 165 -15.65 20.43 2.39
CA ILE A 165 -16.96 21.00 2.74
C ILE A 165 -17.42 22.00 1.65
N ARG A 166 -16.52 22.88 1.22
CA ARG A 166 -16.86 24.00 0.33
C ARG A 166 -17.01 23.60 -1.13
N TYR A 167 -16.09 22.74 -1.63
CA TYR A 167 -15.95 22.52 -3.07
C TYR A 167 -16.29 21.09 -3.52
N PHE A 168 -16.32 20.10 -2.60
CA PHE A 168 -16.60 18.74 -3.03
C PHE A 168 -18.06 18.55 -3.42
N PRO A 169 -18.36 18.06 -4.64
CA PRO A 169 -19.73 17.92 -5.12
C PRO A 169 -20.50 16.88 -4.30
N HIS A 170 -21.82 17.10 -4.14
CA HIS A 170 -22.72 16.13 -3.56
C HIS A 170 -23.09 15.08 -4.61
N ILE A 171 -22.35 13.99 -4.63
CA ILE A 171 -22.66 12.83 -5.47
C ILE A 171 -23.72 12.03 -4.71
N ARG A 172 -24.98 12.10 -5.21
CA ARG A 172 -26.12 11.41 -4.57
C ARG A 172 -26.11 9.91 -4.90
N PRO A 173 -26.43 9.05 -3.94
CA PRO A 173 -26.59 7.61 -4.18
C PRO A 173 -27.81 7.33 -5.07
N VAL A 174 -27.75 6.21 -5.78
CA VAL A 174 -28.79 5.82 -6.75
C VAL A 174 -30.05 5.23 -6.09
N THR A 175 -29.96 4.77 -4.84
CA THR A 175 -31.03 4.05 -4.13
C THR A 175 -31.43 4.71 -2.81
N ARG A 176 -32.70 4.54 -2.41
CA ARG A 176 -33.31 5.27 -1.26
C ARG A 176 -33.42 4.51 0.05
N LYS A 177 -33.31 3.17 0.06
CA LYS A 177 -33.36 2.35 1.31
C LYS A 177 -32.22 1.34 1.28
N HIS A 178 -31.42 1.33 2.32
CA HIS A 178 -30.26 0.48 2.46
C HIS A 178 -30.32 -0.31 3.77
N GLN A 179 -29.90 -1.56 3.72
CA GLN A 179 -29.67 -2.39 4.90
C GLN A 179 -28.17 -2.67 5.00
N ILE A 180 -27.61 -2.39 6.17
CA ILE A 180 -26.20 -2.70 6.43
C ILE A 180 -26.09 -4.15 6.83
N ASP A 181 -25.24 -4.91 6.14
CA ASP A 181 -24.91 -6.29 6.53
C ASP A 181 -23.96 -6.28 7.72
N THR A 182 -24.53 -6.28 8.92
CA THR A 182 -23.76 -6.30 10.17
C THR A 182 -23.04 -7.61 10.40
N LEU A 183 -23.60 -8.75 9.96
CA LEU A 183 -22.94 -10.06 10.08
C LEU A 183 -21.74 -10.16 9.14
N GLY A 184 -21.87 -9.69 7.89
CA GLY A 184 -20.76 -9.60 6.96
C GLY A 184 -19.66 -8.68 7.48
N LEU A 185 -20.03 -7.54 8.09
CA LEU A 185 -19.07 -6.61 8.70
C LEU A 185 -18.27 -7.28 9.85
N VAL A 186 -18.93 -8.00 10.74
CA VAL A 186 -18.28 -8.67 11.88
C VAL A 186 -17.38 -9.80 11.40
N THR A 187 -17.87 -10.67 10.50
CA THR A 187 -17.10 -11.82 10.00
C THR A 187 -15.89 -11.39 9.18
N LEU A 188 -16.03 -10.35 8.33
CA LEU A 188 -14.90 -9.75 7.60
C LEU A 188 -13.86 -9.17 8.56
N THR A 189 -14.32 -8.39 9.54
CA THR A 189 -13.44 -7.75 10.53
C THR A 189 -12.66 -8.79 11.31
N LEU A 190 -13.32 -9.80 11.86
CA LEU A 190 -12.65 -10.86 12.62
C LEU A 190 -11.69 -11.67 11.75
N SER A 191 -12.06 -11.97 10.50
CA SER A 191 -11.18 -12.66 9.56
C SER A 191 -9.90 -11.87 9.30
N VAL A 192 -10.03 -10.59 8.96
CA VAL A 192 -8.87 -9.74 8.62
C VAL A 192 -8.01 -9.44 9.85
N VAL A 193 -8.62 -9.15 11.01
CA VAL A 193 -7.88 -8.97 12.27
C VAL A 193 -7.06 -10.20 12.58
N SER A 194 -7.70 -11.38 12.62
CA SER A 194 -7.02 -12.64 12.94
C SER A 194 -5.93 -12.96 11.93
N LEU A 195 -6.18 -12.73 10.62
CA LEU A 195 -5.15 -12.95 9.60
C LEU A 195 -3.95 -12.03 9.81
N MET A 196 -4.18 -10.72 9.97
CA MET A 196 -3.10 -9.74 10.11
C MET A 196 -2.30 -9.97 11.40
N LEU A 197 -2.97 -10.25 12.52
CA LEU A 197 -2.30 -10.55 13.78
C LEU A 197 -1.50 -11.85 13.68
N GLY A 198 -2.09 -12.93 13.16
CA GLY A 198 -1.40 -14.19 12.96
C GLY A 198 -0.14 -14.03 12.11
N LEU A 199 -0.22 -13.29 11.00
CA LEU A 199 0.92 -13.03 10.12
C LEU A 199 1.98 -12.11 10.76
N THR A 200 1.57 -11.16 11.60
CA THR A 200 2.52 -10.25 12.28
C THR A 200 3.28 -10.95 13.40
N TRP A 201 2.63 -11.87 14.12
CA TRP A 201 3.23 -12.59 15.24
C TRP A 201 4.05 -13.80 14.79
N ALA A 202 3.68 -14.44 13.68
CA ALA A 202 4.32 -15.66 13.21
C ALA A 202 5.80 -15.44 12.88
N GLY A 203 6.66 -16.20 13.53
CA GLY A 203 8.11 -16.15 13.34
C GLY A 203 8.80 -14.93 13.98
N VAL A 204 8.05 -14.06 14.69
CA VAL A 204 8.59 -12.90 15.42
C VAL A 204 8.34 -13.05 16.93
N GLU A 205 7.08 -13.21 17.34
CA GLU A 205 6.66 -13.31 18.74
C GLU A 205 6.35 -14.75 19.13
N TYR A 206 5.86 -15.55 18.18
CA TYR A 206 5.55 -16.97 18.35
C TYR A 206 6.02 -17.78 17.14
N ASP A 207 6.43 -19.02 17.38
CA ASP A 207 6.74 -19.96 16.31
C ASP A 207 5.51 -20.25 15.44
N TRP A 208 5.74 -20.51 14.15
CA TRP A 208 4.67 -20.81 13.18
C TRP A 208 3.76 -21.97 13.59
N ILE A 209 4.30 -22.95 14.33
CA ILE A 209 3.58 -24.14 14.79
C ILE A 209 3.00 -23.95 16.21
N SER A 210 3.14 -22.77 16.79
CA SER A 210 2.61 -22.49 18.12
C SER A 210 1.07 -22.52 18.15
N PRO A 211 0.46 -22.95 19.26
CA PRO A 211 -1.01 -22.95 19.39
C PRO A 211 -1.62 -21.58 19.12
N GLN A 212 -0.96 -20.49 19.50
CA GLN A 212 -1.41 -19.11 19.31
C GLN A 212 -1.56 -18.79 17.81
N ILE A 213 -0.55 -19.12 17.00
CA ILE A 213 -0.59 -18.85 15.54
C ILE A 213 -1.62 -19.77 14.85
N ILE A 214 -1.64 -21.06 15.22
CA ILE A 214 -2.59 -22.01 14.65
C ILE A 214 -4.04 -21.57 14.94
N ILE A 215 -4.37 -21.19 16.18
CA ILE A 215 -5.70 -20.73 16.56
C ILE A 215 -6.04 -19.45 15.80
N THR A 216 -5.12 -18.48 15.74
CA THR A 216 -5.36 -17.19 15.09
C THR A 216 -5.58 -17.35 13.59
N LEU A 217 -4.74 -18.12 12.89
CA LEU A 217 -4.89 -18.36 11.46
C LEU A 217 -6.12 -19.26 11.15
N THR A 218 -6.41 -20.25 11.98
CA THR A 218 -7.64 -21.05 11.84
C THR A 218 -8.87 -20.17 12.01
N THR A 219 -8.88 -19.28 12.99
CA THR A 219 -9.96 -18.29 13.18
C THR A 219 -10.11 -17.41 11.95
N ALA A 220 -9.00 -16.94 11.36
CA ALA A 220 -9.03 -16.14 10.14
C ALA A 220 -9.72 -16.88 8.98
N VAL A 221 -9.37 -18.16 8.78
CA VAL A 221 -9.96 -18.99 7.71
C VAL A 221 -11.43 -19.28 7.99
N VAL A 222 -11.78 -19.68 9.21
CA VAL A 222 -13.18 -19.96 9.59
C VAL A 222 -14.05 -18.72 9.40
N MET A 223 -13.59 -17.55 9.85
CA MET A 223 -14.31 -16.30 9.68
C MET A 223 -14.40 -15.86 8.21
N ALA A 224 -13.38 -16.13 7.38
CA ALA A 224 -13.44 -15.90 5.95
C ALA A 224 -14.50 -16.77 5.27
N VAL A 225 -14.57 -18.05 5.63
CA VAL A 225 -15.61 -18.96 5.11
C VAL A 225 -17.00 -18.51 5.55
N LEU A 226 -17.17 -18.16 6.84
CA LEU A 226 -18.42 -17.61 7.35
C LEU A 226 -18.79 -16.30 6.64
N PHE A 227 -17.84 -15.43 6.39
CA PHE A 227 -18.05 -14.21 5.60
C PHE A 227 -18.62 -14.54 4.21
N VAL A 228 -18.04 -15.48 3.47
CA VAL A 228 -18.53 -15.87 2.15
C VAL A 228 -19.96 -16.45 2.24
N ILE A 229 -20.26 -17.24 3.28
CA ILE A 229 -21.61 -17.81 3.49
C ILE A 229 -22.62 -16.70 3.78
N VAL A 230 -22.28 -15.74 4.65
CA VAL A 230 -23.13 -14.59 4.99
C VAL A 230 -23.37 -13.72 3.77
N GLU A 231 -22.31 -13.33 3.06
CA GLU A 231 -22.36 -12.52 1.84
C GLU A 231 -23.22 -13.15 0.73
N SER A 232 -23.20 -14.50 0.63
CA SER A 232 -24.03 -15.21 -0.35
C SER A 232 -25.53 -15.11 -0.09
N ARG A 233 -25.93 -14.77 1.14
CA ARG A 233 -27.33 -14.69 1.60
C ARG A 233 -27.77 -13.26 1.94
N ALA A 234 -26.84 -12.33 2.07
CA ALA A 234 -27.14 -10.95 2.44
C ALA A 234 -27.92 -10.24 1.31
N PRO A 235 -28.99 -9.49 1.62
CA PRO A 235 -29.73 -8.69 0.62
C PRO A 235 -28.86 -7.58 0.00
N GLU A 236 -28.03 -6.95 0.83
CA GLU A 236 -27.09 -5.90 0.42
C GLU A 236 -25.69 -6.22 0.94
N PRO A 237 -24.96 -7.15 0.27
CA PRO A 237 -23.65 -7.62 0.72
C PRO A 237 -22.62 -6.50 0.70
N ILE A 238 -21.64 -6.55 1.63
CA ILE A 238 -20.49 -5.62 1.67
C ILE A 238 -19.63 -5.81 0.44
N MET A 239 -19.34 -7.08 0.09
CA MET A 239 -18.55 -7.43 -1.09
C MET A 239 -19.34 -8.39 -1.99
N PRO A 240 -20.16 -7.90 -2.92
CA PRO A 240 -21.00 -8.75 -3.75
C PRO A 240 -20.21 -9.85 -4.45
N LEU A 241 -20.47 -11.11 -4.12
CA LEU A 241 -19.78 -12.27 -4.70
C LEU A 241 -19.96 -12.36 -6.22
N ALA A 242 -21.00 -11.74 -6.77
CA ALA A 242 -21.22 -11.61 -8.20
C ALA A 242 -20.05 -10.90 -8.92
N LEU A 243 -19.31 -10.01 -8.24
CA LEU A 243 -18.13 -9.37 -8.80
C LEU A 243 -17.05 -10.39 -9.19
N PHE A 244 -16.90 -11.47 -8.42
CA PHE A 244 -15.93 -12.53 -8.70
C PHE A 244 -16.32 -13.44 -9.89
N ARG A 245 -17.55 -13.36 -10.38
CA ARG A 245 -17.94 -13.98 -11.65
C ARG A 245 -17.40 -13.24 -12.86
N ASN A 246 -17.08 -11.94 -12.69
CA ASN A 246 -16.41 -11.16 -13.72
C ASN A 246 -14.93 -11.55 -13.77
N ARG A 247 -14.53 -12.16 -14.89
CA ARG A 247 -13.15 -12.64 -15.09
C ARG A 247 -12.10 -11.54 -14.95
N ILE A 248 -12.42 -10.30 -15.40
CA ILE A 248 -11.47 -9.18 -15.30
C ILE A 248 -11.29 -8.82 -13.83
N PHE A 249 -12.38 -8.72 -13.06
CA PHE A 249 -12.32 -8.44 -11.63
C PHE A 249 -11.48 -9.50 -10.90
N SER A 250 -11.81 -10.78 -11.03
CA SER A 250 -11.13 -11.87 -10.31
C SER A 250 -9.64 -11.97 -10.65
N LEU A 251 -9.28 -11.93 -11.93
CA LEU A 251 -7.88 -11.96 -12.35
C LEU A 251 -7.11 -10.73 -11.84
N THR A 252 -7.76 -9.57 -11.86
CA THR A 252 -7.13 -8.35 -11.33
C THR A 252 -6.93 -8.44 -9.83
N MET A 253 -7.86 -9.00 -9.05
CA MET A 253 -7.67 -9.20 -7.59
C MET A 253 -6.47 -10.10 -7.31
N VAL A 254 -6.32 -11.21 -8.05
CA VAL A 254 -5.14 -12.08 -7.95
C VAL A 254 -3.86 -11.34 -8.31
N THR A 255 -3.84 -10.62 -9.42
CA THR A 255 -2.65 -9.88 -9.87
C THR A 255 -2.26 -8.78 -8.89
N ILE A 256 -3.22 -8.03 -8.36
CA ILE A 256 -2.98 -6.96 -7.38
C ILE A 256 -2.50 -7.52 -6.04
N PHE A 257 -3.04 -8.65 -5.59
CA PHE A 257 -2.56 -9.36 -4.41
C PHE A 257 -1.07 -9.71 -4.58
N ILE A 258 -0.72 -10.31 -5.71
CA ILE A 258 0.67 -10.69 -6.04
C ILE A 258 1.57 -9.47 -6.19
N ALA A 259 1.08 -8.40 -6.82
CA ALA A 259 1.84 -7.15 -6.93
C ALA A 259 2.10 -6.52 -5.56
N GLY A 260 1.12 -6.55 -4.66
CA GLY A 260 1.27 -6.13 -3.26
C GLY A 260 2.31 -6.98 -2.52
N PHE A 261 2.25 -8.30 -2.67
CA PHE A 261 3.21 -9.26 -2.14
C PHE A 261 4.65 -8.88 -2.55
N GLY A 262 4.93 -8.76 -3.85
CA GLY A 262 6.27 -8.45 -4.34
C GLY A 262 6.76 -7.04 -4.00
N MET A 263 5.88 -6.04 -4.03
CA MET A 263 6.21 -4.64 -3.73
C MET A 263 6.75 -4.47 -2.31
N PHE A 264 6.07 -5.04 -1.31
CA PHE A 264 6.49 -4.88 0.08
C PHE A 264 7.77 -5.66 0.39
N GLY A 265 8.04 -6.76 -0.30
CA GLY A 265 9.34 -7.42 -0.24
C GLY A 265 10.48 -6.48 -0.61
N ALA A 266 10.35 -5.75 -1.72
CA ALA A 266 11.37 -4.77 -2.11
C ALA A 266 11.47 -3.60 -1.11
N ILE A 267 10.33 -3.03 -0.67
CA ILE A 267 10.32 -1.85 0.23
C ILE A 267 11.01 -2.16 1.58
N VAL A 268 10.82 -3.36 2.13
CA VAL A 268 11.33 -3.71 3.46
C VAL A 268 12.73 -4.29 3.41
N PHE A 269 12.99 -5.21 2.46
CA PHE A 269 14.26 -5.96 2.47
C PHE A 269 15.40 -5.27 1.71
N VAL A 270 15.11 -4.33 0.81
CA VAL A 270 16.17 -3.55 0.16
C VAL A 270 16.91 -2.65 1.17
N PRO A 271 16.26 -1.83 2.01
CA PRO A 271 16.97 -1.08 3.05
C PRO A 271 17.75 -1.97 4.02
N LEU A 272 17.20 -3.13 4.38
CA LEU A 272 17.86 -4.11 5.24
C LEU A 272 19.16 -4.65 4.59
N PHE A 273 19.14 -4.92 3.28
CA PHE A 273 20.33 -5.31 2.53
C PHE A 273 21.40 -4.23 2.57
N PHE A 274 21.03 -2.97 2.35
CA PHE A 274 21.98 -1.86 2.37
C PHE A 274 22.57 -1.61 3.76
N GLN A 275 21.79 -1.75 4.81
CA GLN A 275 22.27 -1.56 6.18
C GLN A 275 23.10 -2.76 6.64
N GLY A 276 22.53 -3.96 6.57
CA GLY A 276 23.11 -5.15 7.14
C GLY A 276 24.26 -5.74 6.30
N VAL A 277 24.13 -5.72 4.97
CA VAL A 277 25.13 -6.32 4.06
C VAL A 277 26.19 -5.29 3.64
N LEU A 278 25.77 -4.14 3.13
CA LEU A 278 26.70 -3.12 2.61
C LEU A 278 27.20 -2.15 3.69
N GLY A 279 26.76 -2.30 4.94
CA GLY A 279 27.21 -1.54 6.11
C GLY A 279 26.93 -0.03 6.01
N ARG A 280 25.85 0.37 5.33
CA ARG A 280 25.48 1.78 5.18
C ARG A 280 24.63 2.25 6.37
N SER A 281 24.69 3.54 6.69
CA SER A 281 23.87 4.13 7.76
C SER A 281 22.35 4.03 7.45
N ALA A 282 21.52 4.04 8.48
CA ALA A 282 20.05 4.03 8.34
C ALA A 282 19.55 5.20 7.49
N THR A 283 20.13 6.40 7.66
CA THR A 283 19.78 7.58 6.88
C THR A 283 20.11 7.40 5.39
N SER A 284 21.28 6.86 5.06
CA SER A 284 21.64 6.57 3.67
C SER A 284 20.75 5.47 3.09
N SER A 285 20.39 4.46 3.88
CA SER A 285 19.52 3.36 3.44
C SER A 285 18.08 3.81 3.16
N GLY A 286 17.52 4.75 3.93
CA GLY A 286 16.24 5.37 3.61
C GLY A 286 16.27 6.13 2.27
N SER A 287 17.38 6.79 1.95
CA SER A 287 17.54 7.51 0.69
C SER A 287 17.56 6.57 -0.54
N PHE A 288 17.85 5.28 -0.39
CA PHE A 288 17.78 4.29 -1.49
C PHE A 288 16.36 4.05 -2.00
N LEU A 289 15.34 4.24 -1.17
CA LEU A 289 13.96 4.13 -1.63
C LEU A 289 13.54 5.32 -2.51
N VAL A 290 14.24 6.46 -2.43
CA VAL A 290 13.92 7.66 -3.20
C VAL A 290 13.95 7.41 -4.71
N PRO A 291 15.01 6.83 -5.31
CA PRO A 291 15.02 6.48 -6.73
C PRO A 291 13.88 5.55 -7.14
N MET A 292 13.54 4.56 -6.28
CA MET A 292 12.39 3.66 -6.52
C MET A 292 11.07 4.42 -6.53
N MET A 293 10.85 5.31 -5.57
CA MET A 293 9.61 6.08 -5.47
C MET A 293 9.48 7.10 -6.60
N LEU A 294 10.58 7.72 -7.01
CA LEU A 294 10.62 8.63 -8.16
C LEU A 294 10.32 7.88 -9.47
N SER A 295 10.97 6.74 -9.68
CA SER A 295 10.73 5.93 -10.88
C SER A 295 9.30 5.39 -10.93
N MET A 296 8.75 4.95 -9.79
CA MET A 296 7.34 4.55 -9.65
C MET A 296 6.40 5.70 -10.01
N THR A 297 6.70 6.91 -9.54
CA THR A 297 5.93 8.13 -9.83
C THR A 297 5.93 8.45 -11.32
N VAL A 298 7.11 8.51 -11.93
CA VAL A 298 7.28 8.79 -13.36
C VAL A 298 6.56 7.72 -14.20
N ALA A 299 6.80 6.45 -13.90
CA ALA A 299 6.16 5.34 -14.61
C ALA A 299 4.62 5.38 -14.50
N SER A 300 4.08 5.71 -13.33
CA SER A 300 2.65 5.80 -13.10
C SER A 300 1.99 6.92 -13.92
N ILE A 301 2.64 8.08 -14.00
CA ILE A 301 2.17 9.19 -14.82
C ILE A 301 2.24 8.84 -16.32
N LEU A 302 3.38 8.30 -16.76
CA LEU A 302 3.58 7.94 -18.17
C LEU A 302 2.63 6.81 -18.60
N SER A 303 2.49 5.76 -17.79
CA SER A 303 1.58 4.64 -18.03
C SER A 303 0.12 5.10 -18.09
N GLY A 304 -0.31 5.98 -17.17
CA GLY A 304 -1.64 6.54 -17.19
C GLY A 304 -1.91 7.41 -18.43
N GLN A 305 -0.92 8.21 -18.87
CA GLN A 305 -1.03 8.99 -20.10
C GLN A 305 -1.02 8.10 -21.36
N ALA A 306 -0.15 7.07 -21.36
CA ALA A 306 -0.09 6.13 -22.46
C ALA A 306 -1.42 5.37 -22.62
N LEU A 307 -2.04 4.95 -21.52
CA LEU A 307 -3.36 4.32 -21.54
C LEU A 307 -4.43 5.20 -22.19
N SER A 308 -4.44 6.50 -21.83
CA SER A 308 -5.38 7.46 -22.38
C SER A 308 -5.17 7.73 -23.88
N ARG A 309 -3.91 7.74 -24.35
CA ARG A 309 -3.55 8.09 -25.73
C ARG A 309 -3.57 6.88 -26.69
N LEU A 310 -3.18 5.69 -26.21
CA LEU A 310 -3.01 4.48 -27.01
C LEU A 310 -4.28 3.60 -27.10
N GLY A 311 -5.45 4.15 -26.76
CA GLY A 311 -6.73 3.44 -26.96
C GLY A 311 -7.07 2.39 -25.89
N GLY A 312 -6.40 2.40 -24.73
CA GLY A 312 -6.86 1.64 -23.58
C GLY A 312 -6.32 0.21 -23.45
N HIS A 313 -5.15 -0.07 -24.01
CA HIS A 313 -4.51 -1.41 -23.93
C HIS A 313 -3.89 -1.68 -22.55
N TYR A 314 -4.74 -1.76 -21.49
CA TYR A 314 -4.28 -1.96 -20.11
C TYR A 314 -3.66 -3.34 -19.88
N ARG A 315 -4.01 -4.38 -20.65
CA ARG A 315 -3.41 -5.72 -20.57
C ARG A 315 -1.94 -5.68 -21.00
N ILE A 316 -1.65 -5.13 -22.19
CA ILE A 316 -0.27 -5.06 -22.73
C ILE A 316 0.61 -4.23 -21.80
N GLN A 317 0.13 -3.06 -21.38
CA GLN A 317 0.89 -2.20 -20.45
C GLN A 317 1.07 -2.87 -19.08
N GLY A 318 0.04 -3.58 -18.58
CA GLY A 318 0.13 -4.37 -17.35
C GLY A 318 1.17 -5.48 -17.44
N LEU A 319 1.24 -6.20 -18.57
CA LEU A 319 2.27 -7.22 -18.84
C LEU A 319 3.68 -6.60 -18.85
N ILE A 320 3.85 -5.45 -19.51
CA ILE A 320 5.12 -4.72 -19.52
C ILE A 320 5.52 -4.33 -18.09
N GLY A 321 4.59 -3.77 -17.32
CA GLY A 321 4.83 -3.40 -15.92
C GLY A 321 5.23 -4.58 -15.05
N MET A 322 4.51 -5.71 -15.15
CA MET A 322 4.83 -6.94 -14.40
C MET A 322 6.18 -7.56 -14.85
N ALA A 323 6.50 -7.52 -16.15
CA ALA A 323 7.79 -8.00 -16.65
C ALA A 323 8.96 -7.16 -16.14
N ILE A 324 8.83 -5.82 -16.17
CA ILE A 324 9.84 -4.90 -15.63
C ILE A 324 10.00 -5.13 -14.12
N MET A 325 8.91 -5.29 -13.38
CA MET A 325 8.93 -5.58 -11.94
C MET A 325 9.64 -6.92 -11.66
N ALA A 326 9.29 -7.98 -12.40
CA ALA A 326 9.91 -9.28 -12.25
C ALA A 326 11.42 -9.22 -12.55
N THR A 327 11.83 -8.51 -13.60
CA THR A 327 13.23 -8.30 -13.95
C THR A 327 13.97 -7.54 -12.85
N GLY A 328 13.38 -6.47 -12.31
CA GLY A 328 13.97 -5.71 -11.21
C GLY A 328 14.17 -6.57 -9.95
N ILE A 329 13.16 -7.34 -9.54
CA ILE A 329 13.26 -8.25 -8.38
C ILE A 329 14.25 -9.39 -8.66
N PHE A 330 14.31 -9.91 -9.89
CA PHE A 330 15.31 -10.91 -10.29
C PHE A 330 16.72 -10.35 -10.18
N LEU A 331 16.98 -9.13 -10.61
CA LEU A 331 18.28 -8.51 -10.44
C LEU A 331 18.61 -8.24 -8.96
N LEU A 332 17.62 -7.93 -8.11
CA LEU A 332 17.80 -7.87 -6.67
C LEU A 332 18.19 -9.23 -6.08
N SER A 333 17.65 -10.35 -6.59
CA SER A 333 18.02 -11.69 -6.13
C SER A 333 19.44 -12.12 -6.54
N ARG A 334 20.11 -11.35 -7.40
CA ARG A 334 21.50 -11.59 -7.82
C ARG A 334 22.51 -10.69 -7.10
N MET A 335 22.08 -9.88 -6.15
CA MET A 335 22.98 -9.03 -5.39
C MET A 335 23.87 -9.86 -4.45
N THR A 336 25.10 -9.39 -4.25
CA THR A 336 26.10 -9.98 -3.36
C THR A 336 26.71 -8.90 -2.47
N VAL A 337 27.58 -9.30 -1.56
CA VAL A 337 28.35 -8.34 -0.73
C VAL A 337 29.22 -7.38 -1.55
N GLU A 338 29.56 -7.74 -2.80
CA GLU A 338 30.35 -6.93 -3.73
C GLU A 338 29.51 -6.03 -4.64
N THR A 339 28.17 -6.09 -4.51
CA THR A 339 27.27 -5.30 -5.36
C THR A 339 27.53 -3.81 -5.19
N THR A 340 27.78 -3.12 -6.30
CA THR A 340 28.01 -1.68 -6.28
C THR A 340 26.71 -0.91 -6.03
N TYR A 341 26.86 0.28 -5.46
CA TYR A 341 25.74 1.20 -5.21
C TYR A 341 24.91 1.47 -6.48
N ALA A 342 25.59 1.70 -7.62
CA ALA A 342 24.92 2.00 -8.88
C ALA A 342 24.07 0.82 -9.40
N GLN A 343 24.58 -0.40 -9.29
CA GLN A 343 23.84 -1.62 -9.66
C GLN A 343 22.58 -1.78 -8.80
N ALA A 344 22.72 -1.60 -7.51
CA ALA A 344 21.59 -1.73 -6.59
C ALA A 344 20.53 -0.65 -6.84
N ILE A 345 20.91 0.61 -7.12
CA ILE A 345 19.96 1.66 -7.52
C ILE A 345 19.29 1.31 -8.84
N PHE A 346 20.02 0.84 -9.83
CA PHE A 346 19.43 0.42 -11.10
C PHE A 346 18.36 -0.66 -10.89
N ASN A 347 18.64 -1.67 -10.07
CA ASN A 347 17.71 -2.76 -9.78
C ASN A 347 16.41 -2.25 -9.13
N ILE A 348 16.50 -1.37 -8.12
CA ILE A 348 15.31 -0.85 -7.44
C ILE A 348 14.52 0.15 -8.29
N VAL A 349 15.19 0.89 -9.19
CA VAL A 349 14.53 1.76 -10.18
C VAL A 349 13.66 0.92 -11.11
N LEU A 350 14.16 -0.24 -11.58
CA LEU A 350 13.34 -1.17 -12.37
C LEU A 350 12.12 -1.66 -11.61
N VAL A 351 12.28 -2.03 -10.34
CA VAL A 351 11.12 -2.42 -9.50
C VAL A 351 10.10 -1.28 -9.42
N GLY A 352 10.56 -0.05 -9.16
CA GLY A 352 9.71 1.13 -9.13
C GLY A 352 8.98 1.40 -10.45
N LEU A 353 9.67 1.30 -11.59
CA LEU A 353 9.08 1.42 -12.93
C LEU A 353 7.98 0.37 -13.15
N GLY A 354 8.24 -0.89 -12.76
CA GLY A 354 7.26 -1.96 -12.89
C GLY A 354 6.00 -1.73 -12.07
N ILE A 355 6.16 -1.39 -10.78
CA ILE A 355 5.05 -1.10 -9.86
C ILE A 355 4.24 0.11 -10.35
N GLY A 356 4.93 1.21 -10.72
CA GLY A 356 4.30 2.44 -11.18
C GLY A 356 3.50 2.24 -12.46
N THR A 357 3.97 1.36 -13.36
CA THR A 357 3.24 1.02 -14.57
C THR A 357 2.03 0.15 -14.27
N ALA A 358 2.14 -0.89 -13.46
CA ALA A 358 1.11 -1.91 -13.27
C ALA A 358 -0.08 -1.47 -12.40
N LEU A 359 0.18 -0.84 -11.24
CA LEU A 359 -0.86 -0.58 -10.23
C LEU A 359 -2.02 0.29 -10.71
N PRO A 360 -1.80 1.44 -11.38
CA PRO A 360 -2.90 2.27 -11.87
C PRO A 360 -3.75 1.56 -12.91
N LEU A 361 -3.12 0.77 -13.78
CA LEU A 361 -3.78 0.07 -14.88
C LEU A 361 -4.76 -0.97 -14.39
N PHE A 362 -4.39 -1.75 -13.39
CA PHE A 362 -5.27 -2.76 -12.81
C PHE A 362 -6.48 -2.13 -12.10
N THR A 363 -6.29 -0.99 -11.43
CA THR A 363 -7.41 -0.25 -10.85
C THR A 363 -8.37 0.24 -11.93
N ILE A 364 -7.85 0.77 -13.06
CA ILE A 364 -8.67 1.23 -14.18
C ILE A 364 -9.38 0.05 -14.86
N ALA A 365 -8.71 -1.09 -15.03
CA ALA A 365 -9.30 -2.29 -15.61
C ALA A 365 -10.53 -2.74 -14.83
N VAL A 366 -10.45 -2.77 -13.49
CA VAL A 366 -11.59 -3.07 -12.61
C VAL A 366 -12.70 -2.03 -12.76
N GLN A 367 -12.36 -0.73 -12.69
CA GLN A 367 -13.34 0.35 -12.79
C GLN A 367 -14.04 0.39 -14.17
N ASN A 368 -13.38 -0.10 -15.23
CA ASN A 368 -13.95 -0.20 -16.57
C ASN A 368 -14.82 -1.44 -16.76
N ALA A 369 -14.62 -2.47 -15.93
CA ALA A 369 -15.28 -3.78 -16.03
C ALA A 369 -16.54 -3.90 -15.17
N VAL A 370 -16.84 -2.93 -14.31
CA VAL A 370 -17.96 -2.97 -13.36
C VAL A 370 -18.94 -1.83 -13.59
N SER A 371 -20.20 -2.04 -13.18
CA SER A 371 -21.22 -0.99 -13.22
C SER A 371 -20.92 0.12 -12.19
N TYR A 372 -21.43 1.32 -12.46
CA TYR A 372 -21.23 2.47 -11.57
C TYR A 372 -21.75 2.23 -10.14
N ARG A 373 -22.82 1.42 -9.99
CA ARG A 373 -23.45 1.10 -8.69
C ARG A 373 -22.52 0.40 -7.70
N VAL A 374 -21.55 -0.35 -8.19
CA VAL A 374 -20.60 -1.14 -7.39
C VAL A 374 -19.16 -0.66 -7.58
N MET A 375 -18.96 0.53 -8.14
CA MET A 375 -17.62 1.04 -8.43
C MET A 375 -16.81 1.31 -7.16
N GLY A 376 -17.46 1.79 -6.11
CA GLY A 376 -16.79 2.05 -4.83
C GLY A 376 -16.23 0.78 -4.22
N ILE A 377 -17.08 -0.25 -4.07
CA ILE A 377 -16.61 -1.54 -3.54
C ILE A 377 -15.60 -2.21 -4.46
N ALA A 378 -15.77 -2.16 -5.77
CA ALA A 378 -14.82 -2.76 -6.70
C ALA A 378 -13.44 -2.07 -6.63
N THR A 379 -13.41 -0.73 -6.55
CA THR A 379 -12.16 0.03 -6.42
C THR A 379 -11.50 -0.17 -5.05
N SER A 380 -12.27 -0.17 -3.97
CA SER A 380 -11.73 -0.41 -2.63
C SER A 380 -11.22 -1.83 -2.44
N SER A 381 -11.84 -2.82 -3.12
CA SER A 381 -11.35 -4.20 -3.15
C SER A 381 -9.94 -4.30 -3.74
N VAL A 382 -9.59 -3.50 -4.76
CA VAL A 382 -8.23 -3.44 -5.29
C VAL A 382 -7.23 -3.07 -4.20
N GLN A 383 -7.54 -2.04 -3.39
CA GLN A 383 -6.66 -1.61 -2.29
C GLN A 383 -6.60 -2.66 -1.17
N PHE A 384 -7.73 -3.27 -0.85
CA PHE A 384 -7.85 -4.34 0.14
C PHE A 384 -6.99 -5.55 -0.22
N PHE A 385 -7.15 -6.11 -1.42
CA PHE A 385 -6.35 -7.26 -1.86
C PHE A 385 -4.86 -6.93 -1.97
N ARG A 386 -4.51 -5.72 -2.37
CA ARG A 386 -3.12 -5.26 -2.34
C ARG A 386 -2.55 -5.25 -0.93
N SER A 387 -3.30 -4.74 0.06
CA SER A 387 -2.86 -4.67 1.46
C SER A 387 -2.71 -6.05 2.08
N ILE A 388 -3.65 -6.97 1.81
CA ILE A 388 -3.52 -8.36 2.27
C ILE A 388 -2.32 -9.04 1.60
N GLY A 389 -2.14 -8.86 0.27
CA GLY A 389 -0.98 -9.38 -0.44
C GLY A 389 0.34 -8.89 0.16
N ALA A 390 0.41 -7.61 0.52
CA ALA A 390 1.55 -7.01 1.19
C ALA A 390 1.85 -7.66 2.55
N ALA A 391 0.83 -7.87 3.38
CA ALA A 391 0.97 -8.48 4.70
C ALA A 391 1.40 -9.95 4.60
N VAL A 392 0.77 -10.73 3.72
CA VAL A 392 1.15 -12.12 3.46
C VAL A 392 2.59 -12.19 2.91
N GLY A 393 2.92 -11.29 1.98
CA GLY A 393 4.27 -11.19 1.42
C GLY A 393 5.32 -10.93 2.49
N LEU A 394 5.07 -9.98 3.37
CA LEU A 394 6.01 -9.64 4.45
C LEU A 394 6.22 -10.80 5.42
N ALA A 395 5.15 -11.51 5.78
CA ALA A 395 5.24 -12.68 6.67
C ALA A 395 6.03 -13.84 6.02
N VAL A 396 5.72 -14.16 4.75
CA VAL A 396 6.44 -15.21 4.00
C VAL A 396 7.91 -14.84 3.83
N PHE A 397 8.21 -13.61 3.42
CA PHE A 397 9.58 -13.14 3.22
C PHE A 397 10.37 -13.11 4.53
N GLY A 398 9.75 -12.66 5.63
CA GLY A 398 10.37 -12.67 6.95
C GLY A 398 10.72 -14.10 7.39
N SER A 399 9.81 -15.05 7.19
CA SER A 399 10.02 -16.46 7.53
C SER A 399 11.13 -17.10 6.67
N VAL A 400 11.12 -16.85 5.35
CA VAL A 400 12.18 -17.34 4.45
C VAL A 400 13.53 -16.78 4.87
N MET A 401 13.61 -15.46 5.13
CA MET A 401 14.84 -14.81 5.57
C MET A 401 15.36 -15.41 6.88
N ALA A 402 14.50 -15.55 7.89
CA ALA A 402 14.89 -16.07 9.21
C ALA A 402 15.38 -17.53 9.12
N SER A 403 14.63 -18.37 8.40
CA SER A 403 14.99 -19.79 8.22
C SER A 403 16.31 -19.95 7.46
N ARG A 404 16.51 -19.17 6.39
CA ARG A 404 17.75 -19.25 5.61
C ARG A 404 18.94 -18.66 6.35
N PHE A 405 18.75 -17.55 7.03
CA PHE A 405 19.81 -16.98 7.87
C PHE A 405 20.26 -17.97 8.95
N ALA A 406 19.32 -18.62 9.62
CA ALA A 406 19.61 -19.62 10.64
C ALA A 406 20.39 -20.83 10.09
N SER A 407 20.14 -21.24 8.83
CA SER A 407 20.86 -22.34 8.18
C SER A 407 22.22 -21.93 7.61
N GLU A 408 22.34 -20.73 7.06
CA GLU A 408 23.56 -20.26 6.36
C GLU A 408 24.61 -19.70 7.32
N LEU A 409 24.20 -19.03 8.42
CA LEU A 409 25.14 -18.41 9.35
C LEU A 409 26.14 -19.41 9.92
N PRO A 410 25.75 -20.58 10.45
CA PRO A 410 26.71 -21.56 10.96
C PRO A 410 27.68 -22.10 9.90
N ALA A 411 27.23 -22.17 8.63
CA ALA A 411 28.07 -22.64 7.52
C ALA A 411 29.13 -21.59 7.09
N MET A 412 28.82 -20.29 7.25
CA MET A 412 29.69 -19.20 6.84
C MET A 412 30.66 -18.74 7.94
N LEU A 413 30.45 -19.17 9.20
CA LEU A 413 31.35 -18.83 10.30
C LEU A 413 32.53 -19.81 10.39
N PRO A 414 33.78 -19.32 10.44
CA PRO A 414 34.95 -20.14 10.72
C PRO A 414 34.84 -20.80 12.09
N GLU A 415 35.42 -22.00 12.25
CA GLU A 415 35.43 -22.72 13.52
C GLU A 415 36.09 -21.92 14.66
N THR A 416 37.08 -21.09 14.35
CA THR A 416 37.73 -20.19 15.29
C THR A 416 36.76 -19.19 15.92
N VAL A 417 35.83 -18.64 15.13
CA VAL A 417 34.80 -17.71 15.60
C VAL A 417 33.73 -18.44 16.41
N LYS A 418 33.32 -19.64 15.98
CA LYS A 418 32.34 -20.46 16.72
C LYS A 418 32.83 -20.86 18.11
N GLN A 419 34.12 -21.17 18.24
CA GLN A 419 34.73 -21.52 19.52
C GLN A 419 34.95 -20.31 20.44
N ALA A 420 35.13 -19.12 19.86
CA ALA A 420 35.31 -17.88 20.60
C ALA A 420 34.02 -17.30 21.16
N LEU A 421 32.86 -17.62 20.53
CA LEU A 421 31.56 -17.13 20.95
C LEU A 421 30.91 -18.04 21.99
N PRO A 422 30.30 -17.48 23.06
CA PRO A 422 29.42 -18.25 23.93
C PRO A 422 28.26 -18.88 23.14
N PRO A 423 27.85 -20.12 23.46
CA PRO A 423 26.74 -20.80 22.74
C PRO A 423 25.44 -19.97 22.73
N ASP A 424 25.13 -19.27 23.82
CA ASP A 424 23.95 -18.43 23.95
C ASP A 424 24.02 -17.20 23.00
N THR A 425 25.22 -16.63 22.83
CA THR A 425 25.42 -15.51 21.90
C THR A 425 25.26 -15.96 20.44
N LEU A 426 25.82 -17.13 20.11
CA LEU A 426 25.70 -17.70 18.77
C LEU A 426 24.23 -18.04 18.44
N SER A 427 23.51 -18.64 19.39
CA SER A 427 22.09 -18.97 19.24
C SER A 427 21.23 -17.69 19.11
N GLY A 428 21.53 -16.65 19.89
CA GLY A 428 20.88 -15.35 19.81
C GLY A 428 21.09 -14.65 18.45
N LEU A 429 22.32 -14.71 17.91
CA LEU A 429 22.63 -14.19 16.58
C LEU A 429 21.92 -14.96 15.46
N THR A 430 21.84 -16.28 15.61
CA THR A 430 21.20 -17.16 14.62
C THR A 430 19.67 -16.95 14.57
N SER A 431 19.06 -16.68 15.74
CA SER A 431 17.60 -16.46 15.84
C SER A 431 17.15 -15.06 15.44
N ASN A 432 18.06 -14.08 15.43
CA ASN A 432 17.69 -12.68 15.12
C ASN A 432 18.57 -12.05 14.03
N PRO A 433 18.20 -12.20 12.75
CA PRO A 433 18.92 -11.58 11.63
C PRO A 433 19.04 -10.06 11.70
N GLN A 434 18.14 -9.39 12.45
CA GLN A 434 18.14 -7.94 12.62
C GLN A 434 19.14 -7.44 13.66
N ALA A 435 19.80 -8.33 14.41
CA ALA A 435 20.84 -7.95 15.38
C ALA A 435 22.00 -7.15 14.73
N LEU A 436 22.30 -7.40 13.45
CA LEU A 436 23.29 -6.65 12.67
C LEU A 436 22.97 -5.16 12.48
N VAL A 437 21.69 -4.80 12.55
CA VAL A 437 21.21 -3.42 12.36
C VAL A 437 20.94 -2.74 13.70
N ASN A 438 21.03 -3.48 14.81
CA ASN A 438 20.84 -2.95 16.15
C ASN A 438 22.19 -2.47 16.73
N PRO A 439 22.36 -1.14 16.98
CA PRO A 439 23.59 -0.57 17.50
C PRO A 439 24.01 -1.17 18.85
N ASP A 440 23.06 -1.45 19.75
CA ASP A 440 23.35 -1.98 21.09
C ASP A 440 23.85 -3.44 21.02
N ALA A 441 23.24 -4.26 20.15
CA ALA A 441 23.70 -5.62 19.92
C ALA A 441 25.12 -5.64 19.35
N MET A 442 25.42 -4.73 18.42
CA MET A 442 26.75 -4.58 17.84
C MET A 442 27.78 -4.08 18.86
N ALA A 443 27.42 -3.13 19.72
CA ALA A 443 28.30 -2.64 20.79
C ALA A 443 28.64 -3.76 21.78
N ASN A 444 27.65 -4.55 22.19
CA ASN A 444 27.85 -5.70 23.11
C ASN A 444 28.76 -6.78 22.48
N LEU A 445 28.60 -7.05 21.19
CA LEU A 445 29.49 -7.95 20.46
C LEU A 445 30.92 -7.40 20.42
N GLN A 446 31.09 -6.13 20.11
CA GLN A 446 32.40 -5.49 20.07
C GLN A 446 33.10 -5.54 21.43
N GLU A 447 32.39 -5.21 22.52
CA GLU A 447 32.92 -5.33 23.87
C GLU A 447 33.35 -6.78 24.23
N THR A 448 32.59 -7.78 23.74
CA THR A 448 32.93 -9.19 23.95
C THR A 448 34.25 -9.57 23.26
N PHE A 449 34.44 -9.13 22.03
CA PHE A 449 35.65 -9.40 21.27
C PHE A 449 36.85 -8.54 21.73
N ASP A 450 36.63 -7.31 22.17
CA ASP A 450 37.71 -6.46 22.72
C ASP A 450 38.38 -7.09 23.96
N LYS A 451 37.64 -7.87 24.74
CA LYS A 451 38.18 -8.63 25.88
C LYS A 451 39.15 -9.74 25.48
N LEU A 452 39.14 -10.18 24.21
CA LEU A 452 40.05 -11.18 23.67
C LEU A 452 41.38 -10.59 23.16
N GLY A 453 41.60 -9.29 23.31
CA GLY A 453 42.82 -8.60 22.92
C GLY A 453 43.03 -8.54 21.40
N PRO A 454 44.29 -8.54 20.88
CA PRO A 454 44.56 -8.35 19.46
C PRO A 454 43.91 -9.36 18.52
N GLN A 455 43.67 -10.59 18.98
CA GLN A 455 42.97 -11.62 18.22
C GLN A 455 41.47 -11.34 18.10
N GLY A 456 40.89 -10.58 19.03
CA GLY A 456 39.49 -10.24 19.03
C GLY A 456 39.08 -9.38 17.82
N ALA A 457 39.93 -8.46 17.39
CA ALA A 457 39.65 -7.62 16.21
C ALA A 457 39.55 -8.45 14.91
N ASP A 458 40.45 -9.44 14.74
CA ASP A 458 40.42 -10.34 13.58
C ASP A 458 39.19 -11.25 13.58
N LEU A 459 38.88 -11.82 14.77
CA LEU A 459 37.67 -12.65 14.96
C LEU A 459 36.39 -11.85 14.72
N MET A 460 36.32 -10.59 15.17
CA MET A 460 35.18 -9.70 14.91
C MET A 460 35.02 -9.43 13.42
N GLN A 461 36.12 -9.20 12.70
CA GLN A 461 36.09 -9.01 11.25
C GLN A 461 35.59 -10.26 10.52
N GLN A 462 36.05 -11.46 10.93
CA GLN A 462 35.59 -12.73 10.38
C GLN A 462 34.09 -12.97 10.69
N LEU A 463 33.65 -12.68 11.91
CA LEU A 463 32.23 -12.75 12.31
C LEU A 463 31.37 -11.83 11.42
N MET A 464 31.79 -10.57 11.27
CA MET A 464 31.06 -9.60 10.44
C MET A 464 31.00 -10.03 8.97
N HIS A 465 32.06 -10.62 8.46
CA HIS A 465 32.06 -11.14 7.08
C HIS A 465 31.06 -12.30 6.92
N GLY A 466 31.06 -13.26 7.86
CA GLY A 466 30.12 -14.37 7.88
C GLY A 466 28.67 -13.91 8.02
N LEU A 467 28.40 -12.98 8.94
CA LEU A 467 27.07 -12.40 9.16
C LEU A 467 26.54 -11.67 7.92
N ARG A 468 27.37 -10.83 7.28
CA ARG A 468 27.01 -10.14 6.04
C ARG A 468 26.76 -11.10 4.88
N GLY A 469 27.57 -12.15 4.77
CA GLY A 469 27.39 -13.20 3.78
C GLY A 469 26.06 -13.94 3.95
N ALA A 470 25.81 -14.44 5.17
CA ALA A 470 24.57 -15.14 5.49
C ALA A 470 23.32 -14.27 5.27
N LEU A 471 23.39 -12.99 5.66
CA LEU A 471 22.31 -12.05 5.44
C LEU A 471 22.09 -11.75 3.94
N ALA A 472 23.16 -11.60 3.17
CA ALA A 472 23.09 -11.40 1.72
C ALA A 472 22.39 -12.57 1.05
N THR A 473 22.81 -13.80 1.33
CA THR A 473 22.21 -15.02 0.78
C THR A 473 20.74 -15.12 1.16
N SER A 474 20.41 -14.88 2.43
CA SER A 474 19.03 -14.97 2.92
C SER A 474 18.10 -13.96 2.26
N ILE A 475 18.54 -12.71 2.12
CA ILE A 475 17.74 -11.66 1.47
C ILE A 475 17.60 -11.90 -0.05
N THR A 476 18.64 -12.40 -0.71
CA THR A 476 18.55 -12.69 -2.14
C THR A 476 17.60 -13.85 -2.43
N GLU A 477 17.47 -14.83 -1.54
CA GLU A 477 16.44 -15.86 -1.65
C GLU A 477 15.03 -15.32 -1.43
N VAL A 478 14.85 -14.37 -0.50
CA VAL A 478 13.58 -13.65 -0.36
C VAL A 478 13.16 -13.01 -1.68
N PHE A 479 14.10 -12.35 -2.37
CA PHE A 479 13.81 -11.78 -3.68
C PHE A 479 13.51 -12.84 -4.74
N LEU A 480 14.14 -14.01 -4.68
CA LEU A 480 13.83 -15.11 -5.59
C LEU A 480 12.39 -15.63 -5.44
N VAL A 481 11.91 -15.75 -4.19
CA VAL A 481 10.49 -16.04 -3.91
C VAL A 481 9.60 -14.94 -4.49
N GLY A 482 10.01 -13.68 -4.35
CA GLY A 482 9.33 -12.53 -4.97
C GLY A 482 9.24 -12.63 -6.49
N VAL A 483 10.31 -13.08 -7.17
CA VAL A 483 10.32 -13.32 -8.63
C VAL A 483 9.27 -14.34 -9.01
N VAL A 484 9.22 -15.49 -8.31
CA VAL A 484 8.22 -16.54 -8.57
C VAL A 484 6.80 -16.00 -8.42
N ALA A 485 6.54 -15.26 -7.35
CA ALA A 485 5.23 -14.67 -7.14
C ALA A 485 4.87 -13.69 -8.29
N VAL A 486 5.75 -12.75 -8.63
CA VAL A 486 5.48 -11.76 -9.69
C VAL A 486 5.36 -12.42 -11.07
N ALA A 487 6.10 -13.49 -11.34
CA ALA A 487 5.95 -14.29 -12.55
C ALA A 487 4.55 -14.95 -12.64
N LEU A 488 4.01 -15.45 -11.52
CA LEU A 488 2.62 -15.92 -11.45
C LEU A 488 1.62 -14.79 -11.73
N GLY A 489 1.87 -13.57 -11.21
CA GLY A 489 1.07 -12.39 -11.53
C GLY A 489 1.14 -11.99 -13.00
N PHE A 490 2.32 -12.10 -13.63
CA PHE A 490 2.49 -11.91 -15.05
C PHE A 490 1.65 -12.92 -15.85
N VAL A 491 1.72 -14.21 -15.49
CA VAL A 491 0.91 -15.27 -16.11
C VAL A 491 -0.59 -14.99 -15.93
N ALA A 492 -1.03 -14.59 -14.73
CA ALA A 492 -2.43 -14.20 -14.50
C ALA A 492 -2.86 -13.04 -15.41
N THR A 493 -1.98 -12.06 -15.63
CA THR A 493 -2.24 -10.91 -16.50
C THR A 493 -2.38 -11.30 -17.97
N LEU A 494 -1.73 -12.39 -18.44
CA LEU A 494 -1.91 -12.93 -19.80
C LEU A 494 -3.35 -13.34 -20.09
N PHE A 495 -4.09 -13.77 -19.09
CA PHE A 495 -5.49 -14.16 -19.21
C PHE A 495 -6.48 -13.00 -19.05
N LEU A 496 -6.00 -11.79 -18.79
CA LEU A 496 -6.84 -10.61 -18.65
C LEU A 496 -7.42 -10.23 -20.02
N LYS A 497 -8.75 -10.05 -20.09
CA LYS A 497 -9.41 -9.55 -21.30
C LYS A 497 -9.36 -8.04 -21.36
N GLU A 498 -9.11 -7.48 -22.52
CA GLU A 498 -9.21 -6.04 -22.76
C GLU A 498 -10.66 -5.66 -23.12
N LEU A 499 -11.15 -4.62 -22.46
CA LEU A 499 -12.37 -3.92 -22.82
C LEU A 499 -11.99 -2.53 -23.31
N PRO A 500 -12.59 -2.04 -24.39
CA PRO A 500 -12.35 -0.66 -24.83
C PRO A 500 -12.72 0.32 -23.72
N LEU A 501 -11.88 1.34 -23.51
CA LEU A 501 -12.16 2.36 -22.51
C LEU A 501 -13.36 3.19 -22.94
N GLN A 502 -14.36 3.26 -22.08
CA GLN A 502 -15.54 4.08 -22.30
C GLN A 502 -15.16 5.57 -22.25
N LYS A 503 -15.43 6.28 -23.34
CA LYS A 503 -15.22 7.75 -23.40
C LYS A 503 -16.30 8.52 -22.64
N ARG A 504 -17.47 7.92 -22.40
CA ARG A 504 -18.61 8.47 -21.65
C ARG A 504 -19.27 7.32 -20.87
N TYR A 505 -19.76 7.59 -19.66
CA TYR A 505 -20.62 6.63 -18.99
C TYR A 505 -21.90 6.43 -19.82
N GLN A 506 -22.15 5.20 -20.25
CA GLN A 506 -23.50 4.80 -20.60
C GLN A 506 -24.25 4.69 -19.26
N ILE A 507 -25.12 5.66 -19.00
CA ILE A 507 -26.17 5.48 -18.01
C ILE A 507 -27.07 4.44 -18.68
N GLU A 508 -27.01 3.18 -18.23
CA GLU A 508 -28.06 2.21 -18.54
C GLU A 508 -29.35 2.84 -18.03
N GLU A 509 -30.18 3.29 -18.96
CA GLU A 509 -31.56 3.63 -18.70
C GLU A 509 -32.23 2.38 -18.14
N ALA A 510 -32.30 2.32 -16.80
CA ALA A 510 -33.23 1.41 -16.13
C ALA A 510 -34.61 1.86 -16.60
N GLY A 511 -35.32 0.96 -17.25
CA GLY A 511 -36.56 1.13 -17.96
C GLY A 511 -37.50 2.14 -17.34
N GLU A 512 -38.12 2.89 -18.24
CA GLU A 512 -39.36 3.68 -18.19
C GLU A 512 -39.81 4.18 -16.80
N GLY A 513 -39.63 5.48 -16.63
CA GLY A 513 -40.20 6.26 -15.55
C GLY A 513 -39.72 7.71 -15.55
N THR A 514 -40.20 8.50 -16.53
CA THR A 514 -40.40 9.97 -16.52
C THR A 514 -39.47 10.85 -15.67
N LEU A 515 -38.80 11.78 -16.37
CA LEU A 515 -38.46 13.15 -15.94
C LEU A 515 -37.35 13.27 -14.87
N ALA A 516 -36.13 13.35 -15.33
CA ALA A 516 -35.12 14.22 -14.71
C ALA A 516 -34.26 14.84 -15.81
N GLY A 517 -34.19 16.18 -15.81
CA GLY A 517 -33.33 16.97 -16.68
C GLY A 517 -31.84 16.60 -16.54
N PRO A 518 -30.95 17.20 -17.35
CA PRO A 518 -29.55 16.79 -17.45
C PRO A 518 -28.91 16.70 -16.06
N PRO A 519 -28.08 15.67 -15.80
CA PRO A 519 -27.55 15.44 -14.49
C PRO A 519 -26.71 16.63 -14.03
N ALA A 520 -26.81 16.96 -12.76
CA ALA A 520 -26.12 18.06 -12.06
C ALA A 520 -24.59 18.19 -12.36
N ARG A 521 -24.01 17.24 -13.09
CA ARG A 521 -22.67 17.24 -13.64
C ARG A 521 -22.37 18.32 -14.66
N GLU A 522 -23.29 18.58 -15.61
CA GLU A 522 -23.09 19.66 -16.62
C GLU A 522 -23.20 21.04 -15.98
N ALA A 523 -24.10 21.21 -15.00
CA ALA A 523 -24.25 22.45 -14.26
C ALA A 523 -23.06 22.75 -13.30
N ALA A 524 -22.42 21.75 -12.75
CA ALA A 524 -21.23 21.91 -11.89
C ALA A 524 -19.98 22.23 -12.73
N PHE A 525 -19.83 21.61 -13.91
CA PHE A 525 -18.72 21.90 -14.83
C PHE A 525 -18.88 23.25 -15.54
N ALA A 526 -20.07 23.64 -15.91
CA ALA A 526 -20.35 24.96 -16.50
C ALA A 526 -20.11 26.10 -15.49
N LYS A 527 -20.34 25.87 -14.20
CA LYS A 527 -20.02 26.85 -13.15
C LYS A 527 -18.53 26.93 -12.82
N ALA A 528 -17.77 25.88 -13.08
CA ALA A 528 -16.33 25.81 -12.79
C ALA A 528 -15.45 26.31 -13.96
N ASN A 529 -15.99 26.44 -15.16
CA ASN A 529 -15.23 26.88 -16.33
C ASN A 529 -16.12 27.68 -17.29
N PRO A 530 -16.39 28.97 -17.00
CA PRO A 530 -17.29 29.81 -17.80
C PRO A 530 -16.81 30.03 -19.24
N GLU A 531 -15.53 29.95 -19.54
CA GLU A 531 -14.99 30.13 -20.90
C GLU A 531 -15.33 29.00 -21.87
N SER A 532 -15.68 27.80 -21.38
CA SER A 532 -16.09 26.68 -22.27
C SER A 532 -17.57 26.70 -22.67
N ALA A 533 -18.37 27.55 -22.07
CA ALA A 533 -19.79 27.70 -22.36
C ALA A 533 -20.02 28.61 -23.58
N ASP A 534 -19.18 29.60 -23.78
CA ASP A 534 -19.30 30.59 -24.88
C ASP A 534 -18.92 29.98 -26.23
N CYS A 535 -17.94 29.08 -26.30
CA CYS A 535 -17.56 28.40 -27.54
C CYS A 535 -18.66 27.49 -28.12
N ARG A 536 -19.52 26.90 -27.26
CA ARG A 536 -20.61 26.00 -27.71
C ARG A 536 -21.87 26.73 -28.17
N GLN A 537 -22.07 27.97 -27.74
CA GLN A 537 -23.18 28.79 -28.21
C GLN A 537 -22.90 29.38 -29.59
N GLN A 538 -21.66 29.65 -29.95
CA GLN A 538 -21.26 30.08 -31.28
C GLN A 538 -21.40 28.98 -32.34
N ASP A 539 -21.09 27.71 -32.02
CA ASP A 539 -21.26 26.59 -32.96
C ASP A 539 -22.73 26.22 -33.22
N LYS A 540 -23.63 26.43 -32.25
CA LYS A 540 -25.06 26.18 -32.43
C LYS A 540 -25.73 27.26 -33.29
N ASN A 541 -25.27 28.51 -33.26
CA ASN A 541 -25.78 29.58 -34.09
C ASN A 541 -25.28 29.52 -35.54
N HIS A 542 -24.12 28.88 -35.79
CA HIS A 542 -23.65 28.68 -37.17
C HIS A 542 -24.34 27.50 -37.87
N SER A 543 -24.77 26.45 -37.14
CA SER A 543 -25.47 25.31 -37.76
C SER A 543 -26.96 25.55 -38.06
N SER A 544 -27.59 26.54 -37.43
CA SER A 544 -29.00 26.92 -37.70
C SER A 544 -29.17 27.89 -38.86
N SER A 545 -28.10 28.56 -39.32
CA SER A 545 -28.17 29.50 -40.47
C SER A 545 -27.91 28.83 -41.82
N GLU A 546 -27.50 27.57 -41.88
CA GLU A 546 -27.23 26.86 -43.14
C GLU A 546 -28.40 25.99 -43.63
N GLN A 547 -29.45 25.77 -42.83
CA GLN A 547 -30.61 24.94 -43.20
C GLN A 547 -31.74 25.70 -43.95
N ASP A 548 -31.67 27.02 -44.05
CA ASP A 548 -32.75 27.84 -44.70
C ASP A 548 -32.43 28.31 -46.11
N ARG A 549 -31.43 27.77 -46.81
CA ARG A 549 -31.20 28.04 -48.23
C ARG A 549 -31.66 26.89 -49.12
N LYS A 550 -32.95 26.88 -49.52
CA LYS A 550 -33.41 26.15 -50.70
C LYS A 550 -33.06 26.95 -51.96
N PRO A 551 -32.56 26.28 -53.03
CA PRO A 551 -32.35 26.95 -54.30
C PRO A 551 -33.68 27.17 -55.04
N PRO A 552 -33.84 28.26 -55.83
CA PRO A 552 -35.00 28.48 -56.62
C PRO A 552 -34.96 27.65 -57.93
N SER A 553 -36.14 27.12 -58.28
CA SER A 553 -36.65 26.51 -59.52
C SER A 553 -35.70 26.39 -60.70
#